data_e99bd0822fae7c3511285cc56b12a9ab
#
_entry.id   e99bd0822fae7c3511285cc56b12a9ab
#
_cell.length_a   1.000
_cell.length_b   1.000
_cell.length_c   1.000
_cell.angle_alpha   90.00
_cell.angle_beta   90.00
_cell.angle_gamma   90.00
#
_symmetry.space_group_name_H-M   'P 1'
#
loop_
_entity.id
_entity.type
_entity.pdbx_description
1 polymer ?
#
loop_
_entity_poly.entity_id
_entity_poly.type
_entity_poly.pdbx_seq_one_letter_code
_entity_poly.pdbx_strand_id
1 'polypeptide(L)'
;MAINDAGMFTVKEINRLKILQDVIDRNIRPGQAAEMLGITPRHCSRLLKRYRQYGPLGMNNQSRGRPGNRLLPASLTDQALSIIREHYRDFGPTLAREKLEEVHGLVLGKETIRRLMIKAGLWIPRRQRAPKIHQPRYRRPCTGELIQIDGCDHHWFENRGRPCSALVYVDDATSRLMHLLFVKSESTFTYFEATRGYIEKYGKPMILYSDKASVFRVNNKHATTGPGETQFARAMRCLNITPLCAETSQAKGRVERAHLTLQDRLVKELRLKGICTIEAANAFAEGL
;
A
#
# COMPACT_ATOMS: atom_id res chain seq x y z
N MET A 1 -34.13 14.26 10.05
CA MET A 1 -35.21 13.25 9.81
C MET A 1 -34.88 12.56 8.51
N ALA A 2 -34.47 11.31 8.55
CA ALA A 2 -34.28 10.51 7.34
C ALA A 2 -35.66 10.20 6.75
N ILE A 3 -35.92 10.68 5.54
CA ILE A 3 -37.11 10.29 4.76
C ILE A 3 -36.98 8.79 4.58
N ASN A 4 -37.88 8.03 5.24
CA ASN A 4 -37.97 6.60 5.08
C ASN A 4 -38.31 6.30 3.61
N ASP A 5 -37.34 5.75 2.87
CA ASP A 5 -37.43 5.25 1.50
C ASP A 5 -38.34 3.98 1.38
N ALA A 6 -39.30 3.84 2.27
CA ALA A 6 -40.17 2.69 2.43
C ALA A 6 -41.19 2.53 1.29
N GLY A 7 -41.27 3.51 0.38
CA GLY A 7 -42.23 3.51 -0.73
C GLY A 7 -41.64 3.17 -2.09
N MET A 8 -40.32 3.13 -2.28
CA MET A 8 -39.72 2.84 -3.57
C MET A 8 -39.45 1.33 -3.73
N PHE A 9 -40.13 0.70 -4.66
CA PHE A 9 -39.90 -0.69 -5.04
C PHE A 9 -38.76 -0.77 -6.06
N THR A 10 -37.88 -1.74 -5.90
CA THR A 10 -36.94 -2.13 -6.94
C THR A 10 -37.66 -2.89 -8.07
N VAL A 11 -37.08 -2.93 -9.27
CA VAL A 11 -37.61 -3.70 -10.41
C VAL A 11 -37.88 -5.17 -10.02
N LYS A 12 -37.02 -5.78 -9.20
CA LYS A 12 -37.19 -7.14 -8.69
C LYS A 12 -38.38 -7.26 -7.73
N GLU A 13 -38.63 -6.25 -6.92
CA GLU A 13 -39.78 -6.23 -6.00
C GLU A 13 -41.09 -6.01 -6.75
N ILE A 14 -41.07 -5.15 -7.77
CA ILE A 14 -42.24 -4.95 -8.67
C ILE A 14 -42.57 -6.25 -9.43
N ASN A 15 -41.57 -6.93 -9.99
CA ASN A 15 -41.82 -8.21 -10.66
C ASN A 15 -42.37 -9.29 -9.73
N ARG A 16 -41.85 -9.39 -8.51
CA ARG A 16 -42.39 -10.25 -7.48
C ARG A 16 -43.85 -9.92 -7.15
N LEU A 17 -44.16 -8.65 -7.01
CA LEU A 17 -45.49 -8.17 -6.69
C LEU A 17 -46.47 -8.60 -7.77
N LYS A 18 -46.14 -8.38 -9.05
CA LYS A 18 -46.98 -8.76 -10.20
C LYS A 18 -47.26 -10.26 -10.23
N ILE A 19 -46.24 -11.09 -10.13
CA ILE A 19 -46.39 -12.56 -10.20
C ILE A 19 -47.14 -13.10 -8.98
N LEU A 20 -46.96 -12.54 -7.79
CA LEU A 20 -47.71 -12.96 -6.60
C LEU A 20 -49.17 -12.49 -6.63
N GLN A 21 -49.45 -11.34 -7.29
CA GLN A 21 -50.83 -10.91 -7.53
C GLN A 21 -51.54 -11.90 -8.45
N ASP A 22 -50.92 -12.37 -9.53
CA ASP A 22 -51.47 -13.38 -10.42
C ASP A 22 -51.80 -14.72 -9.67
N VAL A 23 -51.04 -15.08 -8.64
CA VAL A 23 -51.34 -16.23 -7.79
C VAL A 23 -52.57 -15.97 -6.93
N ILE A 24 -52.73 -14.77 -6.39
CA ILE A 24 -53.87 -14.40 -5.54
C ILE A 24 -55.15 -14.35 -6.37
N ASP A 25 -55.04 -13.80 -7.61
CA ASP A 25 -56.14 -13.74 -8.57
C ASP A 25 -56.44 -15.10 -9.23
N ARG A 26 -55.74 -16.17 -8.78
CA ARG A 26 -55.87 -17.56 -9.26
C ARG A 26 -55.52 -17.78 -10.75
N ASN A 27 -54.80 -16.83 -11.37
CA ASN A 27 -54.35 -16.93 -12.76
C ASN A 27 -53.24 -17.98 -12.94
N ILE A 28 -52.38 -18.13 -11.92
CA ILE A 28 -51.26 -19.10 -11.92
C ILE A 28 -51.22 -19.87 -10.58
N ARG A 29 -50.62 -21.06 -10.62
CA ARG A 29 -50.39 -21.87 -9.41
C ARG A 29 -49.15 -21.41 -8.67
N PRO A 30 -49.06 -21.55 -7.32
CA PRO A 30 -47.86 -21.18 -6.55
C PRO A 30 -46.56 -21.83 -7.02
N GLY A 31 -46.63 -23.06 -7.54
CA GLY A 31 -45.48 -23.76 -8.12
C GLY A 31 -44.94 -23.06 -9.36
N GLN A 32 -45.81 -22.66 -10.27
CA GLN A 32 -45.44 -21.91 -11.47
C GLN A 32 -44.87 -20.52 -11.14
N ALA A 33 -45.44 -19.85 -10.15
CA ALA A 33 -44.90 -18.58 -9.65
C ALA A 33 -43.47 -18.74 -9.07
N ALA A 34 -43.20 -19.85 -8.37
CA ALA A 34 -41.87 -20.15 -7.85
C ALA A 34 -40.87 -20.35 -8.98
N GLU A 35 -41.21 -21.04 -10.04
CA GLU A 35 -40.39 -21.22 -11.25
C GLU A 35 -40.11 -19.88 -11.94
N MET A 36 -41.15 -19.08 -12.20
CA MET A 36 -41.04 -17.76 -12.82
C MET A 36 -40.16 -16.79 -12.03
N LEU A 37 -40.17 -16.89 -10.70
CA LEU A 37 -39.36 -16.08 -9.80
C LEU A 37 -37.95 -16.67 -9.56
N GLY A 38 -37.65 -17.88 -10.02
CA GLY A 38 -36.41 -18.59 -9.77
C GLY A 38 -36.16 -18.86 -8.26
N ILE A 39 -37.23 -19.15 -7.50
CA ILE A 39 -37.20 -19.41 -6.05
C ILE A 39 -37.81 -20.77 -5.69
N THR A 40 -37.52 -21.25 -4.50
CA THR A 40 -38.11 -22.48 -4.02
C THR A 40 -39.62 -22.32 -3.72
N PRO A 41 -40.47 -23.37 -3.89
CA PRO A 41 -41.90 -23.31 -3.55
C PRO A 41 -42.16 -22.88 -2.10
N ARG A 42 -41.28 -23.30 -1.17
CA ARG A 42 -41.32 -22.87 0.23
C ARG A 42 -41.09 -21.38 0.42
N HIS A 43 -40.20 -20.80 -0.40
CA HIS A 43 -39.97 -19.35 -0.37
C HIS A 43 -41.18 -18.61 -0.96
N CYS A 44 -41.74 -19.09 -2.06
CA CYS A 44 -42.95 -18.52 -2.66
C CYS A 44 -44.11 -18.51 -1.67
N SER A 45 -44.37 -19.62 -0.96
CA SER A 45 -45.41 -19.70 0.07
C SER A 45 -45.19 -18.69 1.20
N ARG A 46 -43.92 -18.46 1.63
CA ARG A 46 -43.59 -17.42 2.63
C ARG A 46 -43.85 -16.00 2.10
N LEU A 47 -43.57 -15.74 0.83
CA LEU A 47 -43.85 -14.46 0.20
C LEU A 47 -45.36 -14.23 0.09
N LEU A 48 -46.16 -15.22 -0.31
CA LEU A 48 -47.63 -15.16 -0.36
C LEU A 48 -48.23 -14.88 1.02
N LYS A 49 -47.77 -15.60 2.07
CA LYS A 49 -48.21 -15.33 3.45
C LYS A 49 -47.93 -13.88 3.84
N ARG A 50 -46.71 -13.37 3.51
CA ARG A 50 -46.29 -12.00 3.80
C ARG A 50 -47.10 -10.96 3.00
N TYR A 51 -47.41 -11.24 1.75
CA TYR A 51 -48.29 -10.40 0.94
C TYR A 51 -49.69 -10.30 1.52
N ARG A 52 -50.28 -11.43 1.94
CA ARG A 52 -51.62 -11.46 2.58
C ARG A 52 -51.65 -10.67 3.89
N GLN A 53 -50.55 -10.66 4.63
CA GLN A 53 -50.45 -10.01 5.93
C GLN A 53 -50.15 -8.50 5.84
N TYR A 54 -49.30 -8.10 4.91
CA TYR A 54 -48.77 -6.71 4.81
C TYR A 54 -49.08 -6.02 3.48
N GLY A 55 -49.84 -6.66 2.61
CA GLY A 55 -50.15 -6.15 1.27
C GLY A 55 -48.91 -6.01 0.39
N PRO A 56 -48.94 -5.13 -0.63
CA PRO A 56 -47.82 -4.86 -1.53
C PRO A 56 -46.53 -4.48 -0.81
N LEU A 57 -46.61 -3.71 0.26
CA LEU A 57 -45.47 -3.30 1.08
C LEU A 57 -44.70 -4.47 1.70
N GLY A 58 -45.38 -5.62 1.90
CA GLY A 58 -44.74 -6.86 2.31
C GLY A 58 -43.68 -7.39 1.34
N MET A 59 -43.64 -6.92 0.11
CA MET A 59 -42.63 -7.32 -0.89
C MET A 59 -41.34 -6.56 -0.80
N ASN A 60 -41.31 -5.45 -0.07
CA ASN A 60 -40.07 -4.71 0.18
C ASN A 60 -39.07 -5.57 0.96
N ASN A 61 -37.80 -5.33 0.66
CA ASN A 61 -36.72 -5.97 1.39
C ASN A 61 -36.68 -5.47 2.84
N GLN A 62 -37.11 -6.31 3.79
CA GLN A 62 -37.14 -5.96 5.22
C GLN A 62 -35.78 -5.74 5.87
N SER A 63 -34.67 -6.10 5.16
CA SER A 63 -33.31 -5.82 5.60
C SER A 63 -32.83 -4.43 5.15
N ARG A 64 -33.64 -3.69 4.35
CA ARG A 64 -33.29 -2.35 3.90
C ARG A 64 -33.21 -1.40 5.11
N GLY A 65 -32.10 -0.70 5.25
CA GLY A 65 -31.86 0.22 6.37
C GLY A 65 -31.43 -0.44 7.70
N ARG A 66 -31.38 -1.77 7.78
CA ARG A 66 -30.83 -2.44 8.96
C ARG A 66 -29.31 -2.43 8.92
N PRO A 67 -28.63 -2.10 10.03
CA PRO A 67 -27.19 -2.22 10.11
C PRO A 67 -26.76 -3.67 9.87
N GLY A 68 -25.68 -3.85 9.10
CA GLY A 68 -25.16 -5.20 8.85
C GLY A 68 -24.59 -5.83 10.13
N ASN A 69 -24.66 -7.15 10.24
CA ASN A 69 -24.18 -7.92 11.41
C ASN A 69 -22.67 -7.72 11.70
N ARG A 70 -21.92 -7.14 10.77
CA ARG A 70 -20.48 -6.85 10.91
C ARG A 70 -20.19 -5.38 11.20
N LEU A 71 -21.21 -4.60 11.59
CA LEU A 71 -21.00 -3.21 11.97
C LEU A 71 -20.23 -3.16 13.29
N LEU A 72 -19.11 -2.43 13.28
CA LEU A 72 -18.33 -2.20 14.49
C LEU A 72 -19.06 -1.25 15.44
N PRO A 73 -18.86 -1.38 16.76
CA PRO A 73 -19.40 -0.44 17.74
C PRO A 73 -18.94 0.98 17.44
N ALA A 74 -19.83 1.96 17.56
CA ALA A 74 -19.52 3.36 17.32
C ALA A 74 -18.39 3.86 18.25
N SER A 75 -18.41 3.44 19.52
CA SER A 75 -17.36 3.77 20.50
C SER A 75 -15.96 3.39 20.02
N LEU A 76 -15.80 2.20 19.45
CA LEU A 76 -14.51 1.74 18.93
C LEU A 76 -14.05 2.54 17.71
N THR A 77 -14.99 2.87 16.81
CA THR A 77 -14.66 3.66 15.60
C THR A 77 -14.33 5.11 15.94
N ASP A 78 -15.02 5.70 16.92
CA ASP A 78 -14.79 7.07 17.38
C ASP A 78 -13.46 7.16 18.15
N GLN A 79 -13.15 6.18 18.99
CA GLN A 79 -11.86 6.08 19.67
C GLN A 79 -10.72 5.99 18.66
N ALA A 80 -10.81 5.12 17.65
CA ALA A 80 -9.79 5.00 16.61
C ALA A 80 -9.59 6.32 15.85
N LEU A 81 -10.70 6.99 15.47
CA LEU A 81 -10.64 8.29 14.78
C LEU A 81 -10.06 9.41 15.65
N SER A 82 -10.35 9.42 16.96
CA SER A 82 -9.77 10.41 17.89
C SER A 82 -8.25 10.26 17.96
N ILE A 83 -7.75 9.05 18.16
CA ILE A 83 -6.31 8.75 18.20
C ILE A 83 -5.63 9.13 16.87
N ILE A 84 -6.25 8.81 15.73
CA ILE A 84 -5.69 9.17 14.42
C ILE A 84 -5.61 10.70 14.25
N ARG A 85 -6.61 11.45 14.67
CA ARG A 85 -6.60 12.92 14.58
C ARG A 85 -5.53 13.55 15.45
N GLU A 86 -5.31 13.01 16.61
CA GLU A 86 -4.36 13.54 17.61
C GLU A 86 -2.90 13.20 17.26
N HIS A 87 -2.62 11.95 16.91
CA HIS A 87 -1.25 11.47 16.78
C HIS A 87 -0.82 11.12 15.35
N TYR A 88 -1.76 10.79 14.44
CA TYR A 88 -1.46 10.17 13.14
C TYR A 88 -2.18 10.85 11.96
N ARG A 89 -2.40 12.15 12.05
CA ARG A 89 -3.20 12.90 11.07
C ARG A 89 -2.69 12.79 9.64
N ASP A 90 -1.38 12.74 9.45
CA ASP A 90 -0.69 12.65 8.15
C ASP A 90 -0.34 11.22 7.73
N PHE A 91 -0.77 10.21 8.52
CA PHE A 91 -0.48 8.82 8.21
C PHE A 91 -1.45 8.28 7.16
N GLY A 92 -0.92 7.40 6.26
CA GLY A 92 -1.77 6.60 5.40
C GLY A 92 -2.50 5.50 6.20
N PRO A 93 -3.64 4.99 5.70
CA PRO A 93 -4.47 4.03 6.42
C PRO A 93 -3.73 2.74 6.85
N THR A 94 -2.69 2.35 6.12
CA THR A 94 -1.89 1.16 6.45
C THR A 94 -1.03 1.40 7.69
N LEU A 95 -0.29 2.50 7.69
CA LEU A 95 0.58 2.86 8.81
C LEU A 95 -0.24 3.23 10.05
N ALA A 96 -1.35 3.96 9.88
CA ALA A 96 -2.28 4.26 10.97
C ALA A 96 -2.83 2.98 11.62
N ARG A 97 -3.20 1.95 10.84
CA ARG A 97 -3.61 0.66 11.36
C ARG A 97 -2.53 0.00 12.22
N GLU A 98 -1.31 -0.05 11.69
CA GLU A 98 -0.18 -0.66 12.38
C GLU A 98 0.06 0.02 13.73
N LYS A 99 0.07 1.36 13.77
CA LYS A 99 0.29 2.10 15.03
C LYS A 99 -0.89 2.04 16.00
N LEU A 100 -2.12 1.94 15.52
CA LEU A 100 -3.27 1.68 16.38
C LEU A 100 -3.15 0.32 17.08
N GLU A 101 -2.66 -0.70 16.38
CA GLU A 101 -2.43 -2.03 16.94
C GLU A 101 -1.22 -2.04 17.90
N GLU A 102 -0.06 -1.54 17.45
CA GLU A 102 1.21 -1.59 18.20
C GLU A 102 1.20 -0.74 19.47
N VAL A 103 0.68 0.49 19.41
CA VAL A 103 0.79 1.48 20.49
C VAL A 103 -0.48 1.53 21.35
N HIS A 104 -1.64 1.35 20.71
CA HIS A 104 -2.94 1.54 21.39
C HIS A 104 -3.73 0.25 21.58
N GLY A 105 -3.22 -0.90 21.12
CA GLY A 105 -3.89 -2.21 21.23
C GLY A 105 -5.21 -2.32 20.45
N LEU A 106 -5.49 -1.42 19.52
CA LEU A 106 -6.72 -1.39 18.73
C LEU A 106 -6.54 -2.19 17.43
N VAL A 107 -7.05 -3.41 17.40
CA VAL A 107 -6.99 -4.31 16.25
C VAL A 107 -8.16 -4.04 15.30
N LEU A 108 -7.90 -3.36 14.20
CA LEU A 108 -8.89 -3.04 13.17
C LEU A 108 -8.36 -3.43 11.77
N GLY A 109 -9.26 -3.84 10.87
CA GLY A 109 -8.88 -4.16 9.50
C GLY A 109 -8.45 -2.91 8.72
N LYS A 110 -7.45 -3.06 7.83
CA LYS A 110 -6.93 -1.96 6.97
C LYS A 110 -8.04 -1.23 6.20
N GLU A 111 -8.97 -2.00 5.61
CA GLU A 111 -10.05 -1.42 4.81
C GLU A 111 -11.06 -0.67 5.70
N THR A 112 -11.28 -1.13 6.92
CA THR A 112 -12.09 -0.42 7.92
C THR A 112 -11.49 0.93 8.25
N ILE A 113 -10.21 0.97 8.60
CA ILE A 113 -9.49 2.23 8.87
C ILE A 113 -9.54 3.15 7.66
N ARG A 114 -9.30 2.62 6.45
CA ARG A 114 -9.36 3.41 5.22
C ARG A 114 -10.72 4.08 5.02
N ARG A 115 -11.82 3.34 5.21
CA ARG A 115 -13.18 3.86 5.10
C ARG A 115 -13.51 4.88 6.17
N LEU A 116 -13.09 4.63 7.41
CA LEU A 116 -13.28 5.56 8.51
C LEU A 116 -12.54 6.89 8.25
N MET A 117 -11.28 6.82 7.82
CA MET A 117 -10.48 8.00 7.50
C MET A 117 -11.04 8.79 6.31
N ILE A 118 -11.54 8.11 5.26
CA ILE A 118 -12.21 8.77 4.12
C ILE A 118 -13.48 9.49 4.61
N LYS A 119 -14.34 8.80 5.37
CA LYS A 119 -15.59 9.37 5.91
C LYS A 119 -15.33 10.57 6.83
N ALA A 120 -14.23 10.55 7.57
CA ALA A 120 -13.80 11.62 8.46
C ALA A 120 -13.01 12.75 7.76
N GLY A 121 -12.79 12.67 6.44
CA GLY A 121 -12.00 13.65 5.68
C GLY A 121 -10.50 13.64 5.97
N LEU A 122 -10.00 12.59 6.66
CA LEU A 122 -8.59 12.43 7.02
C LEU A 122 -7.75 11.76 5.93
N TRP A 123 -8.40 11.14 4.95
CA TRP A 123 -7.73 10.46 3.85
C TRP A 123 -8.45 10.69 2.53
N ILE A 124 -7.69 11.16 1.53
CA ILE A 124 -8.18 11.30 0.16
C ILE A 124 -7.52 10.21 -0.68
N PRO A 125 -8.30 9.27 -1.25
CA PRO A 125 -7.75 8.23 -2.14
C PRO A 125 -7.02 8.86 -3.31
N ARG A 126 -5.82 8.36 -3.64
CA ARG A 126 -5.12 8.80 -4.86
C ARG A 126 -6.03 8.51 -6.05
N ARG A 127 -6.30 9.53 -6.86
CA ARG A 127 -6.99 9.36 -8.15
C ARG A 127 -6.25 8.27 -8.91
N GLN A 128 -6.97 7.28 -9.43
CA GLN A 128 -6.38 6.29 -10.34
C GLN A 128 -5.77 7.06 -11.51
N ARG A 129 -4.44 7.14 -11.53
CA ARG A 129 -3.73 7.67 -12.69
C ARG A 129 -3.87 6.65 -13.81
N ALA A 130 -4.00 7.14 -15.05
CA ALA A 130 -3.93 6.27 -16.21
C ALA A 130 -2.68 5.38 -16.11
N PRO A 131 -2.79 4.06 -16.36
CA PRO A 131 -1.66 3.16 -16.24
C PRO A 131 -0.56 3.62 -17.21
N LYS A 132 0.63 3.94 -16.68
CA LYS A 132 1.79 4.14 -17.54
C LYS A 132 2.23 2.77 -18.04
N ILE A 133 2.34 2.63 -19.36
CA ILE A 133 2.89 1.42 -19.98
C ILE A 133 4.39 1.39 -19.64
N HIS A 134 4.77 0.47 -18.78
CA HIS A 134 6.17 0.21 -18.44
C HIS A 134 6.58 -1.10 -19.13
N GLN A 135 7.75 -1.08 -19.76
CA GLN A 135 8.34 -2.35 -20.24
C GLN A 135 8.74 -3.17 -19.01
N PRO A 136 8.18 -4.39 -18.82
CA PRO A 136 8.53 -5.22 -17.69
C PRO A 136 9.97 -5.70 -17.83
N ARG A 137 10.80 -5.46 -16.81
CA ARG A 137 12.09 -6.11 -16.66
C ARG A 137 11.93 -7.34 -15.78
N TYR A 138 12.35 -8.49 -16.28
CA TYR A 138 12.33 -9.73 -15.51
C TYR A 138 13.17 -9.60 -14.23
N ARG A 139 12.66 -10.20 -13.16
CA ARG A 139 13.39 -10.30 -11.90
C ARG A 139 14.52 -11.31 -12.02
N ARG A 140 15.59 -11.10 -11.30
CA ARG A 140 16.60 -12.12 -11.11
C ARG A 140 16.01 -13.27 -10.29
N PRO A 141 16.40 -14.53 -10.55
CA PRO A 141 15.85 -15.69 -9.85
C PRO A 141 16.32 -15.80 -8.39
N CYS A 142 17.57 -15.38 -8.12
CA CYS A 142 18.21 -15.60 -6.83
C CYS A 142 18.43 -14.29 -6.05
N THR A 143 18.24 -14.36 -4.73
CA THR A 143 18.59 -13.28 -3.81
C THR A 143 20.10 -13.07 -3.81
N GLY A 144 20.54 -11.80 -3.83
CA GLY A 144 21.96 -11.45 -3.88
C GLY A 144 22.59 -11.52 -5.27
N GLU A 145 21.87 -12.00 -6.29
CA GLU A 145 22.38 -11.99 -7.67
C GLU A 145 22.53 -10.56 -8.20
N LEU A 146 21.52 -9.72 -7.98
CA LEU A 146 21.57 -8.30 -8.37
C LEU A 146 20.99 -7.43 -7.27
N ILE A 147 21.80 -6.50 -6.79
CA ILE A 147 21.38 -5.51 -5.82
C ILE A 147 21.30 -4.14 -6.49
N GLN A 148 20.13 -3.52 -6.46
CA GLN A 148 19.94 -2.14 -6.91
C GLN A 148 20.38 -1.20 -5.81
N ILE A 149 21.26 -0.25 -6.14
CA ILE A 149 21.76 0.77 -5.23
C ILE A 149 21.42 2.16 -5.73
N ASP A 150 21.02 3.03 -4.81
CA ASP A 150 20.69 4.42 -5.12
C ASP A 150 20.75 5.28 -3.88
N GLY A 151 21.08 6.57 -4.07
CA GLY A 151 20.96 7.58 -3.04
C GLY A 151 19.61 8.29 -3.09
N CYS A 152 19.14 8.73 -1.96
CA CYS A 152 17.89 9.44 -1.82
C CYS A 152 18.06 10.64 -0.90
N ASP A 153 18.25 11.82 -1.49
CA ASP A 153 18.25 13.08 -0.77
C ASP A 153 16.82 13.41 -0.32
N HIS A 154 16.64 13.64 0.96
CA HIS A 154 15.33 13.97 1.51
C HIS A 154 15.44 14.65 2.87
N HIS A 155 14.36 15.32 3.29
CA HIS A 155 14.20 15.83 4.65
C HIS A 155 13.80 14.70 5.59
N TRP A 156 14.67 13.72 5.82
CA TRP A 156 14.40 12.53 6.61
C TRP A 156 13.99 12.83 8.05
N PHE A 157 14.50 13.94 8.57
CA PHE A 157 14.21 14.41 9.93
C PHE A 157 13.18 15.56 9.94
N GLU A 158 12.61 15.91 8.79
CA GLU A 158 11.71 17.06 8.64
C GLU A 158 12.38 18.36 9.14
N ASN A 159 11.72 19.11 10.04
CA ASN A 159 12.30 20.32 10.65
C ASN A 159 13.15 20.03 11.91
N ARG A 160 13.30 18.76 12.30
CA ARG A 160 14.04 18.33 13.52
C ARG A 160 15.54 18.17 13.29
N GLY A 161 15.98 18.07 12.05
CA GLY A 161 17.39 17.87 11.69
C GLY A 161 17.71 18.40 10.30
N ARG A 162 18.99 18.38 9.94
CA ARG A 162 19.44 18.80 8.60
C ARG A 162 19.05 17.77 7.55
N PRO A 163 18.80 18.20 6.30
CA PRO A 163 18.65 17.27 5.17
C PRO A 163 19.87 16.36 5.06
N CYS A 164 19.64 15.13 4.67
CA CYS A 164 20.69 14.15 4.46
C CYS A 164 20.27 13.13 3.38
N SER A 165 21.23 12.36 2.88
CA SER A 165 20.97 11.31 1.89
C SER A 165 20.85 9.96 2.59
N ALA A 166 19.93 9.10 2.11
CA ALA A 166 19.87 7.70 2.47
C ALA A 166 20.36 6.84 1.32
N LEU A 167 21.41 6.06 1.52
CA LEU A 167 21.92 5.08 0.57
C LEU A 167 21.13 3.79 0.72
N VAL A 168 20.42 3.39 -0.32
CA VAL A 168 19.44 2.30 -0.27
C VAL A 168 19.89 1.14 -1.16
N TYR A 169 19.92 -0.06 -0.59
CA TYR A 169 20.27 -1.31 -1.26
C TYR A 169 19.07 -2.22 -1.30
N VAL A 170 18.58 -2.54 -2.49
CA VAL A 170 17.37 -3.37 -2.70
C VAL A 170 17.68 -4.59 -3.55
N ASP A 171 17.31 -5.74 -3.07
CA ASP A 171 17.44 -6.98 -3.83
C ASP A 171 16.45 -7.03 -5.01
N ASP A 172 16.95 -7.38 -6.19
CA ASP A 172 16.15 -7.41 -7.41
C ASP A 172 15.12 -8.53 -7.43
N ALA A 173 15.47 -9.70 -6.91
CA ALA A 173 14.63 -10.88 -6.90
C ALA A 173 13.42 -10.71 -5.96
N THR A 174 13.66 -10.25 -4.76
CA THR A 174 12.66 -10.19 -3.68
C THR A 174 12.05 -8.81 -3.49
N SER A 175 12.72 -7.73 -3.96
CA SER A 175 12.43 -6.33 -3.64
C SER A 175 12.60 -6.00 -2.15
N ARG A 176 13.33 -6.82 -1.41
CA ARG A 176 13.64 -6.59 0.00
C ARG A 176 14.65 -5.47 0.14
N LEU A 177 14.45 -4.59 1.13
CA LEU A 177 15.46 -3.68 1.61
C LEU A 177 16.55 -4.50 2.31
N MET A 178 17.75 -4.48 1.75
CA MET A 178 18.88 -5.26 2.27
C MET A 178 19.77 -4.42 3.17
N HIS A 179 20.01 -3.16 2.80
CA HIS A 179 20.84 -2.26 3.58
C HIS A 179 20.39 -0.81 3.39
N LEU A 180 20.53 -0.02 4.43
CA LEU A 180 20.18 1.38 4.47
C LEU A 180 21.23 2.12 5.31
N LEU A 181 21.84 3.17 4.76
CA LEU A 181 22.80 4.01 5.46
C LEU A 181 22.47 5.48 5.25
N PHE A 182 22.25 6.22 6.32
CA PHE A 182 22.12 7.68 6.27
C PHE A 182 23.50 8.33 6.28
N VAL A 183 23.69 9.27 5.37
CA VAL A 183 24.96 10.00 5.20
C VAL A 183 24.68 11.48 4.97
N LYS A 184 25.63 12.35 5.24
CA LYS A 184 25.49 13.81 4.99
C LYS A 184 25.30 14.12 3.51
N SER A 185 26.05 13.42 2.65
CA SER A 185 25.99 13.55 1.20
C SER A 185 26.54 12.29 0.53
N GLU A 186 26.15 12.07 -0.71
CA GLU A 186 26.66 10.97 -1.51
C GLU A 186 28.12 11.21 -1.93
N SER A 187 28.97 10.21 -1.76
CA SER A 187 30.36 10.22 -2.17
C SER A 187 30.87 8.80 -2.41
N THR A 188 31.99 8.65 -3.06
CA THR A 188 32.65 7.35 -3.25
C THR A 188 32.91 6.66 -1.91
N PHE A 189 33.32 7.40 -0.89
CA PHE A 189 33.62 6.84 0.44
C PHE A 189 32.35 6.37 1.16
N THR A 190 31.27 7.13 1.10
CA THR A 190 29.99 6.73 1.72
C THR A 190 29.40 5.51 1.05
N TYR A 191 29.55 5.35 -0.26
CA TYR A 191 29.18 4.12 -0.95
C TYR A 191 30.11 2.94 -0.63
N PHE A 192 31.38 3.17 -0.34
CA PHE A 192 32.26 2.11 0.17
C PHE A 192 31.81 1.63 1.54
N GLU A 193 31.50 2.54 2.45
CA GLU A 193 30.99 2.24 3.78
C GLU A 193 29.68 1.45 3.69
N ALA A 194 28.69 1.91 2.93
CA ALA A 194 27.43 1.24 2.74
C ALA A 194 27.59 -0.16 2.10
N THR A 195 28.45 -0.28 1.09
CA THR A 195 28.71 -1.56 0.43
C THR A 195 29.42 -2.54 1.37
N ARG A 196 30.33 -2.05 2.20
CA ARG A 196 30.98 -2.84 3.25
C ARG A 196 29.98 -3.38 4.24
N GLY A 197 29.10 -2.55 4.79
CA GLY A 197 28.05 -2.98 5.71
C GLY A 197 27.09 -4.01 5.09
N TYR A 198 26.76 -3.84 3.81
CA TYR A 198 26.00 -4.85 3.08
C TYR A 198 26.74 -6.19 2.99
N ILE A 199 28.03 -6.16 2.58
CA ILE A 199 28.85 -7.39 2.40
C ILE A 199 29.08 -8.11 3.72
N GLU A 200 29.33 -7.40 4.81
CA GLU A 200 29.51 -7.98 6.15
C GLU A 200 28.26 -8.72 6.63
N LYS A 201 27.06 -8.23 6.26
CA LYS A 201 25.78 -8.82 6.68
C LYS A 201 25.30 -9.96 5.76
N TYR A 202 25.50 -9.87 4.46
CA TYR A 202 24.87 -10.77 3.47
C TYR A 202 25.85 -11.47 2.54
N GLY A 203 27.13 -11.13 2.60
CA GLY A 203 28.11 -11.60 1.64
C GLY A 203 28.15 -10.75 0.35
N LYS A 204 29.01 -11.12 -0.57
CA LYS A 204 29.22 -10.40 -1.83
C LYS A 204 28.08 -10.63 -2.79
N PRO A 205 27.41 -9.59 -3.33
CA PRO A 205 26.47 -9.76 -4.42
C PRO A 205 27.22 -10.06 -5.73
N MET A 206 26.54 -10.67 -6.70
CA MET A 206 27.17 -10.87 -8.02
C MET A 206 27.21 -9.56 -8.80
N ILE A 207 26.14 -8.75 -8.73
CA ILE A 207 25.98 -7.51 -9.50
C ILE A 207 25.50 -6.39 -8.59
N LEU A 208 26.17 -5.22 -8.65
CA LEU A 208 25.66 -3.97 -8.12
C LEU A 208 25.13 -3.13 -9.28
N TYR A 209 23.85 -2.75 -9.21
CA TYR A 209 23.13 -2.04 -10.26
C TYR A 209 22.80 -0.62 -9.83
N SER A 210 23.49 0.35 -10.42
CA SER A 210 23.39 1.78 -10.07
C SER A 210 22.86 2.61 -11.24
N ASP A 211 22.74 3.91 -11.05
CA ASP A 211 22.60 4.88 -12.12
C ASP A 211 23.96 5.24 -12.76
N LYS A 212 23.95 6.28 -13.61
CA LYS A 212 25.14 6.82 -14.27
C LYS A 212 25.73 8.00 -13.50
N ALA A 213 25.53 8.10 -12.18
CA ALA A 213 26.16 9.14 -11.38
C ALA A 213 27.70 9.04 -11.46
N SER A 214 28.36 10.16 -11.24
CA SER A 214 29.83 10.27 -11.37
C SER A 214 30.62 9.34 -10.44
N VAL A 215 30.02 8.91 -9.35
CA VAL A 215 30.58 7.90 -8.44
C VAL A 215 30.69 6.53 -9.12
N PHE A 216 29.72 6.16 -9.97
CA PHE A 216 29.63 4.83 -10.58
C PHE A 216 30.19 4.78 -11.99
N ARG A 217 30.16 5.91 -12.73
CA ARG A 217 30.59 5.97 -14.13
C ARG A 217 31.33 7.27 -14.45
N VAL A 218 32.39 7.14 -15.23
CA VAL A 218 33.02 8.29 -15.83
C VAL A 218 32.20 8.78 -17.02
N ASN A 219 31.61 9.96 -16.91
CA ASN A 219 30.71 10.53 -17.92
C ASN A 219 31.46 11.44 -18.94
N ASN A 220 32.73 11.74 -18.69
CA ASN A 220 33.54 12.60 -19.57
C ASN A 220 33.99 11.83 -20.83
N LYS A 221 33.46 12.21 -21.99
CA LYS A 221 33.84 11.65 -23.29
C LYS A 221 35.27 11.96 -23.69
N HIS A 222 35.89 12.94 -23.03
CA HIS A 222 37.27 13.45 -23.32
C HIS A 222 38.24 13.17 -22.18
N ALA A 223 37.98 12.20 -21.31
CA ALA A 223 38.96 11.79 -20.31
C ALA A 223 40.14 11.11 -21.00
N THR A 224 41.20 11.91 -21.30
CA THR A 224 42.41 11.45 -21.97
C THR A 224 43.39 10.76 -21.03
N THR A 225 43.14 10.78 -19.72
CA THR A 225 44.02 10.18 -18.70
C THR A 225 43.24 9.24 -17.79
N GLY A 226 43.73 8.00 -17.72
CA GLY A 226 43.19 6.95 -16.83
C GLY A 226 42.37 5.87 -17.55
N PRO A 227 42.06 4.76 -16.87
CA PRO A 227 41.37 3.57 -17.45
C PRO A 227 39.89 3.79 -17.73
N GLY A 228 39.35 5.00 -17.70
CA GLY A 228 37.91 5.29 -17.93
C GLY A 228 36.99 4.70 -16.88
N GLU A 229 37.49 4.30 -15.71
CA GLU A 229 36.76 3.65 -14.64
C GLU A 229 36.83 4.45 -13.35
N THR A 230 35.71 4.48 -12.59
CA THR A 230 35.68 5.14 -11.28
C THR A 230 36.36 4.27 -10.22
N GLN A 231 36.81 4.92 -9.12
CA GLN A 231 37.38 4.17 -7.99
C GLN A 231 36.40 3.17 -7.38
N PHE A 232 35.10 3.51 -7.37
CA PHE A 232 34.07 2.59 -6.90
C PHE A 232 33.97 1.34 -7.80
N ALA A 233 33.89 1.54 -9.11
CA ALA A 233 33.80 0.42 -10.06
C ALA A 233 35.04 -0.47 -9.99
N ARG A 234 36.24 0.13 -9.90
CA ARG A 234 37.51 -0.61 -9.74
C ARG A 234 37.49 -1.47 -8.46
N ALA A 235 37.10 -0.91 -7.33
CA ALA A 235 37.05 -1.62 -6.06
C ALA A 235 36.05 -2.78 -6.13
N MET A 236 34.88 -2.61 -6.75
CA MET A 236 33.91 -3.68 -6.92
C MET A 236 34.46 -4.84 -7.76
N ARG A 237 35.18 -4.53 -8.84
CA ARG A 237 35.82 -5.59 -9.65
C ARG A 237 36.91 -6.33 -8.88
N CYS A 238 37.73 -5.64 -8.07
CA CYS A 238 38.70 -6.30 -7.19
C CYS A 238 38.03 -7.26 -6.20
N LEU A 239 36.78 -7.00 -5.82
CA LEU A 239 35.98 -7.88 -4.97
C LEU A 239 35.23 -8.98 -5.75
N ASN A 240 35.41 -9.09 -7.07
CA ASN A 240 34.65 -9.96 -7.98
C ASN A 240 33.13 -9.62 -7.99
N ILE A 241 32.78 -8.35 -7.84
CA ILE A 241 31.42 -7.83 -7.97
C ILE A 241 31.32 -7.09 -9.29
N THR A 242 30.34 -7.39 -10.12
CA THR A 242 30.14 -6.69 -11.41
C THR A 242 29.38 -5.39 -11.20
N PRO A 243 29.99 -4.21 -11.41
CA PRO A 243 29.27 -2.95 -11.42
C PRO A 243 28.53 -2.78 -12.76
N LEU A 244 27.24 -2.52 -12.72
CA LEU A 244 26.39 -2.33 -13.88
C LEU A 244 25.59 -1.03 -13.74
N CYS A 245 25.62 -0.17 -14.76
CA CYS A 245 24.84 1.06 -14.76
C CYS A 245 23.56 0.92 -15.56
N ALA A 246 22.46 1.44 -15.02
CA ALA A 246 21.16 1.46 -15.67
C ALA A 246 21.16 2.41 -16.88
N GLU A 247 20.61 1.96 -18.01
CA GLU A 247 20.47 2.81 -19.20
C GLU A 247 19.30 3.80 -19.07
N THR A 248 18.25 3.45 -18.31
CA THR A 248 17.06 4.28 -18.11
C THR A 248 16.66 4.28 -16.64
N SER A 249 15.98 5.34 -16.18
CA SER A 249 15.41 5.39 -14.81
C SER A 249 14.43 4.26 -14.55
N GLN A 250 13.65 3.85 -15.56
CA GLN A 250 12.69 2.75 -15.44
C GLN A 250 13.34 1.41 -15.07
N ALA A 251 14.61 1.23 -15.43
CA ALA A 251 15.37 0.01 -15.13
C ALA A 251 15.64 -0.14 -13.62
N LYS A 252 15.63 0.96 -12.85
CA LYS A 252 15.79 1.00 -11.38
C LYS A 252 14.47 1.08 -10.60
N GLY A 253 13.35 0.73 -11.21
CA GLY A 253 12.02 0.92 -10.63
C GLY A 253 11.77 0.24 -9.27
N ARG A 254 12.64 -0.68 -8.82
CA ARG A 254 12.53 -1.30 -7.49
C ARG A 254 13.06 -0.38 -6.40
N VAL A 255 14.26 0.16 -6.58
CA VAL A 255 14.86 1.10 -5.62
C VAL A 255 14.06 2.40 -5.59
N GLU A 256 13.56 2.90 -6.73
CA GLU A 256 12.67 4.07 -6.77
C GLU A 256 11.37 3.83 -5.96
N ARG A 257 10.80 2.64 -6.07
CA ARG A 257 9.63 2.27 -5.27
C ARG A 257 9.96 2.15 -3.78
N ALA A 258 11.15 1.64 -3.45
CA ALA A 258 11.63 1.61 -2.07
C ALA A 258 11.78 3.03 -1.52
N HIS A 259 12.35 3.97 -2.28
CA HIS A 259 12.44 5.38 -1.89
C HIS A 259 11.07 5.98 -1.56
N LEU A 260 10.07 5.80 -2.43
CA LEU A 260 8.72 6.28 -2.16
C LEU A 260 8.13 5.70 -0.87
N THR A 261 8.38 4.42 -0.60
CA THR A 261 7.92 3.76 0.61
C THR A 261 8.64 4.27 1.85
N LEU A 262 9.96 4.43 1.77
CA LEU A 262 10.78 4.94 2.85
C LEU A 262 10.44 6.40 3.16
N GLN A 263 10.30 7.25 2.17
CA GLN A 263 9.89 8.65 2.34
C GLN A 263 8.50 8.78 3.00
N ASP A 264 7.55 7.91 2.65
CA ASP A 264 6.22 7.93 3.26
C ASP A 264 6.22 7.37 4.70
N ARG A 265 6.99 6.30 4.97
CA ARG A 265 6.91 5.57 6.23
C ARG A 265 8.05 5.89 7.20
N LEU A 266 9.29 5.84 6.72
CA LEU A 266 10.47 5.94 7.58
C LEU A 266 10.59 7.31 8.24
N VAL A 267 10.25 8.39 7.52
CA VAL A 267 10.21 9.75 8.06
C VAL A 267 9.30 9.81 9.30
N LYS A 268 8.14 9.16 9.23
CA LYS A 268 7.14 9.12 10.30
C LYS A 268 7.59 8.25 11.47
N GLU A 269 8.26 7.12 11.18
CA GLU A 269 8.83 6.25 12.22
C GLU A 269 9.95 6.96 12.97
N LEU A 270 10.86 7.65 12.26
CA LEU A 270 11.92 8.47 12.86
C LEU A 270 11.33 9.58 13.74
N ARG A 271 10.23 10.20 13.31
CA ARG A 271 9.51 11.21 14.09
C ARG A 271 8.94 10.63 15.39
N LEU A 272 8.26 9.49 15.30
CA LEU A 272 7.67 8.82 16.47
C LEU A 272 8.72 8.41 17.51
N LYS A 273 9.93 8.07 17.06
CA LYS A 273 11.06 7.70 17.91
C LYS A 273 11.89 8.92 18.38
N GLY A 274 11.54 10.13 17.97
CA GLY A 274 12.29 11.35 18.31
C GLY A 274 13.68 11.42 17.67
N ILE A 275 13.94 10.63 16.64
CA ILE A 275 15.24 10.55 15.97
C ILE A 275 15.44 11.78 15.06
N CYS A 276 16.56 12.50 15.23
CA CYS A 276 16.88 13.73 14.49
C CYS A 276 18.36 13.81 14.03
N THR A 277 19.15 12.75 14.31
CA THR A 277 20.57 12.70 13.89
C THR A 277 20.84 11.50 12.99
N ILE A 278 21.90 11.61 12.17
CA ILE A 278 22.32 10.55 11.25
C ILE A 278 22.74 9.30 12.02
N GLU A 279 23.47 9.45 13.10
CA GLU A 279 23.98 8.37 13.94
C GLU A 279 22.82 7.56 14.55
N ALA A 280 21.85 8.26 15.13
CA ALA A 280 20.67 7.60 15.71
C ALA A 280 19.78 6.94 14.63
N ALA A 281 19.70 7.54 13.44
CA ALA A 281 18.96 6.97 12.32
C ALA A 281 19.64 5.71 11.76
N ASN A 282 20.98 5.67 11.72
CA ASN A 282 21.72 4.48 11.32
C ASN A 282 21.55 3.35 12.33
N ALA A 283 21.64 3.64 13.64
CA ALA A 283 21.37 2.64 14.68
C ALA A 283 19.95 2.09 14.61
N PHE A 284 18.96 2.94 14.27
CA PHE A 284 17.58 2.49 14.06
C PHE A 284 17.45 1.63 12.80
N ALA A 285 18.14 1.98 11.71
CA ALA A 285 18.09 1.28 10.43
C ALA A 285 18.66 -0.14 10.48
N GLU A 286 19.58 -0.44 11.39
CA GLU A 286 20.11 -1.80 11.61
C GLU A 286 19.04 -2.81 12.04
N GLY A 287 17.97 -2.34 12.67
CA GLY A 287 16.86 -3.15 13.16
C GLY A 287 15.69 -3.33 12.16
N LEU A 288 15.81 -2.78 10.94
CA LEU A 288 14.74 -2.80 9.93
C LEU A 288 14.75 -4.09 9.03
#